data_7b82f74025a73255364b21433e00e2c4
#
_entry.id   7b82f74025a73255364b21433e00e2c4
#
_cell.length_a   1.000
_cell.length_b   1.000
_cell.length_c   1.000
_cell.angle_alpha   90.00
_cell.angle_beta   90.00
_cell.angle_gamma   90.00
#
_symmetry.space_group_name_H-M   'P 1'
#
loop_
_entity.id
_entity.type
_entity.pdbx_description
1 polymer ?
#
loop_
_entity_poly.entity_id
_entity_poly.type
_entity_poly.pdbx_seq_one_letter_code
_entity_poly.pdbx_strand_id
1 'polypeptide(L)'
;SIPKTQAVNAWFLDGFAPSCNPDMWQENVLNHIVRLSDFGTTFASFSVAGILKRGLKQHGIQISRPRGFGHKREMLKAIWLNASLEETNTADSKQDITIQNESETASSTAAQRQIAIIGAGIAGLSSAWAFAQRGHQVTIYEQNEPLSGASGNPLALLNPKLCPIEQAHEHLMTLSWQHALNFYPRFKAFRAIQVQQIALKDANELLGLVEQYPENVLTVNTTLG
;
A
#
# COMPACT_ATOMS: atom_id res chain seq x y z
N SER A 1 18.03 18.53 0.14
CA SER A 1 18.68 17.23 0.34
C SER A 1 18.36 16.71 1.74
N ILE A 2 17.97 15.46 1.85
CA ILE A 2 17.69 14.81 3.13
C ILE A 2 19.02 14.60 3.87
N PRO A 3 19.20 15.11 5.11
CA PRO A 3 20.42 14.93 5.85
C PRO A 3 20.61 13.46 6.24
N LYS A 4 21.88 12.98 6.19
CA LYS A 4 22.25 11.59 6.51
C LYS A 4 22.11 11.21 8.00
N THR A 5 21.70 12.13 8.84
CA THR A 5 21.59 11.92 10.29
C THR A 5 20.44 11.03 10.74
N GLN A 6 19.58 10.60 9.82
CA GLN A 6 18.43 9.77 10.12
C GLN A 6 18.28 8.71 9.02
N ALA A 7 18.40 7.43 9.40
CA ALA A 7 18.16 6.33 8.49
C ALA A 7 16.64 6.10 8.28
N VAL A 8 16.27 5.82 7.04
CA VAL A 8 14.92 5.38 6.70
C VAL A 8 14.79 3.89 7.02
N ASN A 9 13.78 3.50 7.78
CA ASN A 9 13.59 2.11 8.22
C ASN A 9 12.73 1.27 7.26
N ALA A 10 11.88 1.92 6.45
CA ALA A 10 11.04 1.24 5.48
C ALA A 10 10.84 2.09 4.22
N TRP A 11 10.96 1.46 3.06
CA TRP A 11 10.71 2.04 1.76
C TRP A 11 9.55 1.35 1.07
N PHE A 12 8.55 2.12 0.68
CA PHE A 12 7.48 1.68 -0.20
C PHE A 12 7.75 2.28 -1.59
N LEU A 13 8.39 1.47 -2.44
CA LEU A 13 8.82 1.87 -3.77
C LEU A 13 7.65 1.63 -4.74
N ASP A 14 6.74 2.58 -4.77
CA ASP A 14 5.62 2.58 -5.70
C ASP A 14 5.84 3.61 -6.81
N GLY A 15 5.39 3.28 -8.00
CA GLY A 15 5.51 4.09 -9.17
C GLY A 15 5.06 3.32 -10.41
N PHE A 16 4.89 4.03 -11.51
CA PHE A 16 4.61 3.38 -12.79
C PHE A 16 5.75 2.46 -13.23
N ALA A 17 5.45 1.55 -14.16
CA ALA A 17 6.46 0.68 -14.74
C ALA A 17 7.68 1.50 -15.25
N PRO A 18 8.91 0.95 -15.23
CA PRO A 18 10.10 1.68 -15.68
C PRO A 18 10.00 2.26 -17.10
N SER A 19 9.20 1.65 -17.96
CA SER A 19 8.90 2.19 -19.29
C SER A 19 8.03 3.45 -19.29
N CYS A 20 7.25 3.67 -18.25
CA CYS A 20 6.35 4.82 -18.11
C CYS A 20 6.94 5.92 -17.22
N ASN A 21 7.84 5.56 -16.31
CA ASN A 21 8.51 6.48 -15.41
C ASN A 21 9.98 6.09 -15.21
N PRO A 22 10.83 6.26 -16.23
CA PRO A 22 12.23 5.82 -16.18
C PRO A 22 13.04 6.56 -15.12
N ASP A 23 12.71 7.80 -14.80
CA ASP A 23 13.49 8.63 -13.89
C ASP A 23 13.45 8.12 -12.45
N MET A 24 12.35 7.53 -12.03
CA MET A 24 12.22 6.95 -10.69
C MET A 24 13.07 5.69 -10.50
N TRP A 25 13.39 4.99 -11.58
CA TRP A 25 14.06 3.70 -11.54
C TRP A 25 15.54 3.76 -11.93
N GLN A 26 16.11 4.96 -12.01
CA GLN A 26 17.52 5.16 -12.30
C GLN A 26 18.42 4.68 -11.15
N GLU A 27 19.64 4.28 -11.49
CA GLU A 27 20.63 3.80 -10.54
C GLU A 27 20.97 4.86 -9.47
N ASN A 28 21.04 6.12 -9.84
CA ASN A 28 21.29 7.23 -8.92
C ASN A 28 20.20 7.35 -7.84
N VAL A 29 18.93 7.12 -8.20
CA VAL A 29 17.81 7.13 -7.24
C VAL A 29 17.96 5.97 -6.26
N LEU A 30 18.25 4.76 -6.76
CA LEU A 30 18.47 3.58 -5.92
C LEU A 30 19.67 3.77 -4.98
N ASN A 31 20.76 4.34 -5.47
CA ASN A 31 21.91 4.66 -4.65
C ASN A 31 21.59 5.68 -3.54
N HIS A 32 20.72 6.66 -3.82
CA HIS A 32 20.25 7.58 -2.79
C HIS A 32 19.36 6.90 -1.75
N ILE A 33 18.46 6.00 -2.16
CA ILE A 33 17.63 5.19 -1.29
C ILE A 33 18.52 4.37 -0.34
N VAL A 34 19.50 3.65 -0.88
CA VAL A 34 20.44 2.85 -0.08
C VAL A 34 21.27 3.73 0.86
N ARG A 35 21.77 4.88 0.38
CA ARG A 35 22.51 5.83 1.22
C ARG A 35 21.73 6.33 2.43
N LEU A 36 20.41 6.44 2.31
CA LEU A 36 19.49 6.87 3.37
C LEU A 36 18.98 5.71 4.21
N SER A 37 19.35 4.49 3.90
CA SER A 37 18.99 3.27 4.61
C SER A 37 20.09 2.80 5.54
N ASP A 38 19.77 1.88 6.43
CA ASP A 38 20.69 1.19 7.32
C ASP A 38 20.30 -0.29 7.46
N PHE A 39 21.11 -1.09 8.13
CA PHE A 39 20.77 -2.48 8.43
C PHE A 39 19.42 -2.56 9.17
N GLY A 40 18.60 -3.51 8.76
CA GLY A 40 17.21 -3.65 9.22
C GLY A 40 16.19 -2.89 8.37
N THR A 41 16.61 -2.03 7.43
CA THR A 41 15.69 -1.35 6.52
C THR A 41 14.96 -2.36 5.64
N THR A 42 13.65 -2.19 5.53
CA THR A 42 12.79 -3.01 4.68
C THR A 42 12.37 -2.25 3.42
N PHE A 43 12.14 -3.00 2.33
CA PHE A 43 11.71 -2.45 1.04
C PHE A 43 10.53 -3.26 0.52
N ALA A 44 9.54 -2.58 -0.02
CA ALA A 44 8.41 -3.21 -0.66
C ALA A 44 8.07 -2.50 -1.98
N SER A 45 7.68 -3.26 -3.00
CA SER A 45 7.21 -2.73 -4.26
C SER A 45 6.26 -3.69 -4.95
N PHE A 46 5.25 -3.17 -5.61
CA PHE A 46 4.43 -3.94 -6.55
C PHE A 46 5.19 -4.28 -7.85
N SER A 47 6.30 -3.61 -8.11
CA SER A 47 7.14 -3.87 -9.28
C SER A 47 8.23 -4.88 -8.95
N VAL A 48 8.33 -5.93 -9.77
CA VAL A 48 9.45 -6.87 -9.77
C VAL A 48 10.46 -6.56 -10.88
N ALA A 49 10.56 -5.30 -11.30
CA ALA A 49 11.43 -4.85 -12.38
C ALA A 49 12.88 -5.27 -12.15
N GLY A 50 13.53 -5.69 -13.25
CA GLY A 50 14.91 -6.17 -13.22
C GLY A 50 15.90 -5.13 -12.69
N ILE A 51 15.69 -3.86 -13.01
CA ILE A 51 16.55 -2.75 -12.56
C ILE A 51 16.49 -2.59 -11.03
N LEU A 52 15.31 -2.64 -10.43
CA LEU A 52 15.12 -2.57 -8.98
C LEU A 52 15.80 -3.75 -8.28
N LYS A 53 15.57 -4.96 -8.78
CA LYS A 53 16.19 -6.19 -8.21
C LYS A 53 17.73 -6.13 -8.27
N ARG A 54 18.28 -5.75 -9.42
CA ARG A 54 19.74 -5.65 -9.57
C ARG A 54 20.31 -4.57 -8.65
N GLY A 55 19.70 -3.38 -8.63
CA GLY A 55 20.15 -2.29 -7.80
C GLY A 55 20.17 -2.61 -6.30
N LEU A 56 19.13 -3.24 -5.78
CA LEU A 56 19.09 -3.65 -4.37
C LEU A 56 20.12 -4.77 -4.08
N LYS A 57 20.24 -5.77 -4.96
CA LYS A 57 21.22 -6.87 -4.78
C LYS A 57 22.67 -6.42 -4.82
N GLN A 58 23.01 -5.41 -5.63
CA GLN A 58 24.37 -4.85 -5.69
C GLN A 58 24.83 -4.30 -4.33
N HIS A 59 23.91 -3.89 -3.47
CA HIS A 59 24.16 -3.40 -2.13
C HIS A 59 24.02 -4.47 -1.04
N GLY A 60 23.94 -5.76 -1.40
CA GLY A 60 23.83 -6.87 -0.44
C GLY A 60 22.44 -6.98 0.20
N ILE A 61 21.41 -6.34 -0.36
CA ILE A 61 20.06 -6.40 0.18
C ILE A 61 19.39 -7.70 -0.26
N GLN A 62 18.87 -8.45 0.68
CA GLN A 62 18.19 -9.72 0.42
C GLN A 62 16.78 -9.45 -0.13
N ILE A 63 16.43 -10.16 -1.21
CA ILE A 63 15.17 -10.00 -1.93
C ILE A 63 14.36 -11.29 -1.89
N SER A 64 13.09 -11.19 -1.55
CA SER A 64 12.08 -12.21 -1.72
C SER A 64 10.98 -11.76 -2.68
N ARG A 65 10.28 -12.71 -3.28
CA ARG A 65 9.18 -12.46 -4.23
C ARG A 65 7.93 -13.21 -3.77
N PRO A 66 7.26 -12.71 -2.73
CA PRO A 66 6.00 -13.30 -2.29
C PRO A 66 4.93 -13.14 -3.37
N ARG A 67 3.86 -13.91 -3.25
CA ARG A 67 2.68 -13.78 -4.11
C ARG A 67 2.16 -12.34 -4.07
N GLY A 68 1.88 -11.78 -5.24
CA GLY A 68 1.31 -10.46 -5.37
C GLY A 68 -0.20 -10.44 -5.06
N PHE A 69 -0.73 -9.24 -4.87
CA PHE A 69 -2.15 -9.04 -4.60
C PHE A 69 -2.97 -9.06 -5.91
N GLY A 70 -4.17 -9.63 -5.85
CA GLY A 70 -5.11 -9.68 -6.97
C GLY A 70 -4.55 -10.48 -8.15
N HIS A 71 -4.49 -9.87 -9.33
CA HIS A 71 -3.99 -10.50 -10.56
C HIS A 71 -2.45 -10.50 -10.68
N LYS A 72 -1.73 -9.88 -9.76
CA LYS A 72 -0.26 -9.88 -9.77
C LYS A 72 0.29 -11.20 -9.25
N ARG A 73 1.16 -11.83 -10.05
CA ARG A 73 1.80 -13.10 -9.67
C ARG A 73 2.78 -12.93 -8.53
N GLU A 74 3.55 -11.84 -8.54
CA GLU A 74 4.62 -11.58 -7.58
C GLU A 74 4.68 -10.09 -7.21
N MET A 75 5.17 -9.81 -6.02
CA MET A 75 5.59 -8.49 -5.55
C MET A 75 7.02 -8.59 -5.01
N LEU A 76 7.70 -7.47 -4.84
CA LEU A 76 9.03 -7.42 -4.28
C LEU A 76 8.95 -7.06 -2.79
N LYS A 77 9.61 -7.89 -1.97
CA LYS A 77 9.92 -7.59 -0.57
C LYS A 77 11.42 -7.76 -0.39
N ALA A 78 12.07 -6.84 0.29
CA ALA A 78 13.48 -6.94 0.57
C ALA A 78 13.81 -6.42 1.98
N ILE A 79 14.94 -6.89 2.52
CA ILE A 79 15.47 -6.46 3.80
C ILE A 79 16.99 -6.36 3.73
N TRP A 80 17.57 -5.33 4.35
CA TRP A 80 19.00 -5.17 4.46
C TRP A 80 19.47 -5.80 5.77
N LEU A 81 20.01 -7.01 5.70
CA LEU A 81 20.50 -7.74 6.86
C LEU A 81 21.99 -7.43 7.07
N ASN A 82 22.40 -7.41 8.33
CA ASN A 82 23.83 -7.34 8.68
C ASN A 82 24.45 -8.73 8.56
N ALA A 83 25.43 -8.89 7.70
CA ALA A 83 26.12 -10.17 7.46
C ALA A 83 26.72 -10.81 8.74
N SER A 84 26.98 -10.03 9.78
CA SER A 84 27.49 -10.55 11.06
C SER A 84 26.46 -11.31 11.91
N LEU A 85 25.18 -11.37 11.49
CA LEU A 85 24.11 -12.11 12.18
C LEU A 85 23.74 -13.43 11.49
N GLU A 86 24.41 -13.78 10.37
CA GLU A 86 24.07 -14.98 9.59
C GLU A 86 24.66 -16.30 10.14
N GLU A 87 25.57 -16.26 11.13
CA GLU A 87 26.21 -17.49 11.62
C GLU A 87 25.39 -18.32 12.62
N THR A 88 24.17 -17.90 12.98
CA THR A 88 23.39 -18.64 13.98
C THR A 88 22.11 -19.32 13.49
N ASN A 89 21.77 -19.26 12.20
CA ASN A 89 20.50 -19.87 11.70
C ASN A 89 20.69 -20.65 10.40
N THR A 90 21.61 -21.61 10.35
CA THR A 90 21.62 -22.69 9.36
C THR A 90 21.20 -23.99 10.03
N ALA A 91 19.94 -24.13 10.35
CA ALA A 91 19.29 -25.43 10.49
C ALA A 91 17.78 -25.22 10.39
N ASP A 92 17.25 -25.69 9.28
CA ASP A 92 15.90 -26.24 9.13
C ASP A 92 14.74 -25.45 9.78
N SER A 93 14.05 -24.64 8.97
CA SER A 93 12.58 -24.60 9.06
C SER A 93 11.99 -23.74 7.94
N LYS A 94 11.28 -24.41 7.03
CA LYS A 94 10.11 -23.85 6.35
C LYS A 94 9.08 -23.52 7.45
N GLN A 95 9.19 -22.37 8.04
CA GLN A 95 8.11 -21.82 8.85
C GLN A 95 7.41 -20.73 8.04
N ASP A 96 6.23 -21.10 7.55
CA ASP A 96 5.19 -20.12 7.22
C ASP A 96 5.09 -19.13 8.38
N ILE A 97 5.40 -17.87 8.10
CA ILE A 97 5.10 -16.80 9.04
C ILE A 97 3.58 -16.64 9.03
N THR A 98 2.92 -17.40 9.85
CA THR A 98 1.54 -17.17 10.24
C THR A 98 1.52 -15.81 10.93
N ILE A 99 0.96 -14.82 10.27
CA ILE A 99 0.60 -13.56 10.91
C ILE A 99 -0.48 -13.93 11.92
N GLN A 100 -0.08 -14.14 13.16
CA GLN A 100 -1.03 -14.18 14.25
C GLN A 100 -1.66 -12.79 14.34
N ASN A 101 -2.96 -12.73 14.09
CA ASN A 101 -3.80 -11.61 14.43
C ASN A 101 -3.86 -11.51 15.96
N GLU A 102 -2.86 -10.91 16.54
CA GLU A 102 -2.94 -10.47 17.89
C GLU A 102 -3.78 -9.19 17.91
N SER A 103 -5.05 -9.38 18.24
CA SER A 103 -5.90 -8.34 18.78
C SER A 103 -5.34 -7.97 20.17
N GLU A 104 -4.23 -7.29 20.20
CA GLU A 104 -3.70 -6.74 21.44
C GLU A 104 -4.21 -5.31 21.61
N THR A 105 -5.16 -5.18 22.51
CA THR A 105 -5.23 -4.07 23.46
C THR A 105 -3.95 -4.05 24.28
N ALA A 106 -2.83 -3.73 23.67
CA ALA A 106 -1.59 -3.48 24.36
C ALA A 106 -1.31 -1.98 24.30
N SER A 107 -1.47 -1.31 25.43
CA SER A 107 -0.79 -0.07 25.72
C SER A 107 0.72 -0.36 25.85
N SER A 108 1.37 -0.75 24.77
CA SER A 108 2.80 -0.63 24.63
C SER A 108 3.06 0.78 24.08
N THR A 109 3.80 1.58 24.81
CA THR A 109 4.42 2.81 24.33
C THR A 109 5.36 2.43 23.18
N ALA A 110 4.78 2.19 22.00
CA ALA A 110 5.54 1.97 20.79
C ALA A 110 6.43 3.18 20.61
N ALA A 111 7.74 2.98 20.54
CA ALA A 111 8.70 4.04 20.42
C ALA A 111 8.31 4.96 19.24
N GLN A 112 8.20 6.24 19.51
CA GLN A 112 7.90 7.24 18.52
C GLN A 112 8.95 7.15 17.41
N ARG A 113 8.51 6.97 16.17
CA ARG A 113 9.38 6.89 14.99
C ARG A 113 9.29 8.16 14.18
N GLN A 114 10.36 8.47 13.46
CA GLN A 114 10.37 9.49 12.43
C GLN A 114 10.11 8.82 11.08
N ILE A 115 9.09 9.29 10.38
CA ILE A 115 8.64 8.67 9.12
C ILE A 115 8.70 9.73 8.02
N ALA A 116 9.42 9.42 6.96
CA ALA A 116 9.48 10.20 5.75
C ALA A 116 8.54 9.60 4.70
N ILE A 117 7.68 10.41 4.11
CA ILE A 117 6.78 10.03 3.03
C ILE A 117 7.12 10.86 1.80
N ILE A 118 7.30 10.19 0.69
CA ILE A 118 7.60 10.83 -0.59
C ILE A 118 6.32 10.86 -1.42
N GLY A 119 5.90 12.07 -1.78
CA GLY A 119 4.67 12.36 -2.51
C GLY A 119 3.50 12.72 -1.60
N ALA A 120 2.87 13.87 -1.88
CA ALA A 120 1.68 14.38 -1.19
C ALA A 120 0.39 14.14 -2.00
N GLY A 121 0.30 13.04 -2.74
CA GLY A 121 -0.95 12.54 -3.30
C GLY A 121 -1.83 11.90 -2.23
N ILE A 122 -3.01 11.42 -2.61
CA ILE A 122 -3.97 10.84 -1.66
C ILE A 122 -3.38 9.66 -0.86
N ALA A 123 -2.53 8.83 -1.47
CA ALA A 123 -1.88 7.72 -0.80
C ALA A 123 -0.89 8.19 0.27
N GLY A 124 -0.03 9.16 -0.08
CA GLY A 124 0.94 9.75 0.86
C GLY A 124 0.27 10.45 2.03
N LEU A 125 -0.74 11.27 1.76
CA LEU A 125 -1.49 11.97 2.80
C LEU A 125 -2.26 11.00 3.72
N SER A 126 -2.87 9.95 3.17
CA SER A 126 -3.57 8.93 3.96
C SER A 126 -2.60 8.13 4.84
N SER A 127 -1.42 7.80 4.33
CA SER A 127 -0.36 7.15 5.08
C SER A 127 0.17 8.04 6.20
N ALA A 128 0.41 9.33 5.89
CA ALA A 128 0.85 10.32 6.88
C ALA A 128 -0.15 10.46 8.03
N TRP A 129 -1.42 10.56 7.69
CA TRP A 129 -2.50 10.57 8.68
C TRP A 129 -2.46 9.33 9.58
N ALA A 130 -2.38 8.14 8.99
CA ALA A 130 -2.39 6.88 9.72
C ALA A 130 -1.20 6.75 10.69
N PHE A 131 -0.02 7.19 10.30
CA PHE A 131 1.15 7.19 11.16
C PHE A 131 1.10 8.27 12.24
N ALA A 132 0.65 9.46 11.91
CA ALA A 132 0.47 10.54 12.89
C ALA A 132 -0.54 10.18 13.97
N GLN A 133 -1.66 9.50 13.61
CA GLN A 133 -2.64 9.01 14.58
C GLN A 133 -2.06 7.95 15.54
N ARG A 134 -0.98 7.29 15.16
CA ARG A 134 -0.24 6.34 16.01
C ARG A 134 0.88 7.00 16.81
N GLY A 135 0.95 8.32 16.81
CA GLY A 135 1.94 9.10 17.58
C GLY A 135 3.32 9.17 16.93
N HIS A 136 3.46 8.78 15.66
CA HIS A 136 4.72 8.92 14.95
C HIS A 136 4.92 10.35 14.43
N GLN A 137 6.17 10.79 14.33
CA GLN A 137 6.53 12.05 13.69
C GLN A 137 6.65 11.84 12.18
N VAL A 138 5.84 12.54 11.39
CA VAL A 138 5.77 12.34 9.94
C VAL A 138 6.21 13.59 9.20
N THR A 139 7.09 13.42 8.22
CA THR A 139 7.49 14.45 7.27
C THR A 139 7.12 14.01 5.86
N ILE A 140 6.40 14.87 5.13
CA ILE A 140 6.03 14.63 3.75
C ILE A 140 6.93 15.47 2.85
N TYR A 141 7.53 14.84 1.85
CA TYR A 141 8.32 15.48 0.82
C TYR A 141 7.54 15.44 -0.49
N GLU A 142 7.24 16.62 -1.03
CA GLU A 142 6.53 16.78 -2.29
C GLU A 142 7.36 17.65 -3.24
N GLN A 143 7.40 17.27 -4.51
CA GLN A 143 8.16 17.97 -5.52
C GLN A 143 7.50 19.32 -5.89
N ASN A 144 6.18 19.32 -5.92
CA ASN A 144 5.36 20.48 -6.28
C ASN A 144 4.42 20.82 -5.12
N GLU A 145 3.16 21.12 -5.41
CA GLU A 145 2.13 21.34 -4.41
C GLU A 145 1.43 20.02 -4.04
N PRO A 146 0.95 19.88 -2.80
CA PRO A 146 0.13 18.75 -2.43
C PRO A 146 -1.07 18.57 -3.37
N LEU A 147 -1.36 17.34 -3.76
CA LEU A 147 -2.47 16.97 -4.66
C LEU A 147 -2.36 17.54 -6.08
N SER A 148 -1.21 18.06 -6.50
CA SER A 148 -1.03 18.62 -7.85
C SER A 148 -0.98 17.58 -8.98
N GLY A 149 -0.78 16.32 -8.65
CA GLY A 149 -0.73 15.20 -9.60
C GLY A 149 -2.10 14.54 -9.84
N ALA A 150 -2.11 13.23 -10.05
CA ALA A 150 -3.31 12.43 -10.30
C ALA A 150 -4.38 12.51 -9.19
N SER A 151 -4.00 12.89 -7.98
CA SER A 151 -4.91 13.12 -6.86
C SER A 151 -5.54 14.51 -6.83
N GLY A 152 -5.23 15.38 -7.80
CA GLY A 152 -5.73 16.75 -7.88
C GLY A 152 -7.10 16.90 -8.51
N ASN A 153 -7.80 15.81 -8.79
CA ASN A 153 -9.16 15.88 -9.33
C ASN A 153 -10.11 16.57 -8.33
N PRO A 154 -10.94 17.52 -8.81
CA PRO A 154 -11.89 18.25 -7.96
C PRO A 154 -12.87 17.34 -7.22
N LEU A 155 -13.19 16.20 -7.83
CA LEU A 155 -14.11 15.19 -7.30
C LEU A 155 -13.49 13.80 -7.46
N ALA A 156 -13.68 12.97 -6.45
CA ALA A 156 -13.29 11.56 -6.48
C ALA A 156 -14.51 10.71 -6.08
N LEU A 157 -14.73 9.62 -6.81
CA LEU A 157 -15.82 8.69 -6.60
C LEU A 157 -15.33 7.45 -5.85
N LEU A 158 -16.00 7.12 -4.74
CA LEU A 158 -15.86 5.83 -4.08
C LEU A 158 -16.80 4.83 -4.76
N ASN A 159 -16.30 4.16 -5.79
CA ASN A 159 -17.06 3.17 -6.52
C ASN A 159 -16.78 1.77 -5.96
N PRO A 160 -17.81 0.99 -5.57
CA PRO A 160 -17.62 -0.37 -5.08
C PRO A 160 -17.05 -1.25 -6.20
N LYS A 161 -16.04 -2.03 -5.87
CA LYS A 161 -15.58 -3.12 -6.72
C LYS A 161 -15.82 -4.43 -5.99
N LEU A 162 -16.99 -4.99 -6.25
CA LEU A 162 -17.46 -6.18 -5.56
C LEU A 162 -16.75 -7.44 -6.06
N CYS A 163 -16.66 -8.43 -5.21
CA CYS A 163 -16.29 -9.80 -5.48
C CYS A 163 -17.27 -10.72 -4.73
N PRO A 164 -17.31 -12.04 -5.01
CA PRO A 164 -18.08 -12.97 -4.19
C PRO A 164 -17.80 -12.77 -2.70
N ILE A 165 -18.85 -12.80 -1.87
CA ILE A 165 -18.76 -12.43 -0.45
C ILE A 165 -17.74 -13.30 0.32
N GLU A 166 -17.60 -14.57 -0.08
CA GLU A 166 -16.62 -15.50 0.50
C GLU A 166 -15.18 -15.05 0.29
N GLN A 167 -14.93 -14.28 -0.76
CA GLN A 167 -13.60 -13.74 -1.10
C GLN A 167 -13.38 -12.32 -0.55
N ALA A 168 -14.41 -11.68 0.00
CA ALA A 168 -14.37 -10.27 0.40
C ALA A 168 -13.29 -9.99 1.45
N HIS A 169 -13.03 -10.92 2.36
CA HIS A 169 -12.02 -10.82 3.41
C HIS A 169 -10.56 -10.81 2.91
N GLU A 170 -10.33 -11.29 1.69
CA GLU A 170 -9.01 -11.29 1.03
C GLU A 170 -8.94 -10.32 -0.16
N HIS A 171 -10.07 -9.76 -0.59
CA HIS A 171 -10.13 -8.93 -1.78
C HIS A 171 -9.81 -7.47 -1.45
N LEU A 172 -8.58 -7.05 -1.76
CA LEU A 172 -8.05 -5.73 -1.42
C LEU A 172 -8.99 -4.57 -1.81
N MET A 173 -9.58 -4.61 -3.00
CA MET A 173 -10.43 -3.50 -3.48
C MET A 173 -11.74 -3.41 -2.71
N THR A 174 -12.33 -4.54 -2.31
CA THR A 174 -13.53 -4.57 -1.47
C THR A 174 -13.21 -4.08 -0.06
N LEU A 175 -12.11 -4.55 0.54
CA LEU A 175 -11.66 -4.08 1.86
C LEU A 175 -11.33 -2.59 1.85
N SER A 176 -10.65 -2.10 0.81
CA SER A 176 -10.31 -0.68 0.67
C SER A 176 -11.57 0.17 0.51
N TRP A 177 -12.56 -0.29 -0.24
CA TRP A 177 -13.85 0.39 -0.38
C TRP A 177 -14.61 0.45 0.95
N GLN A 178 -14.71 -0.66 1.69
CA GLN A 178 -15.33 -0.68 3.02
C GLN A 178 -14.60 0.25 4.00
N HIS A 179 -13.27 0.23 3.99
CA HIS A 179 -12.48 1.16 4.80
C HIS A 179 -12.78 2.61 4.43
N ALA A 180 -12.83 2.93 3.15
CA ALA A 180 -13.12 4.28 2.67
C ALA A 180 -14.52 4.76 3.07
N LEU A 181 -15.54 3.91 3.00
CA LEU A 181 -16.89 4.22 3.47
C LEU A 181 -16.94 4.52 4.97
N ASN A 182 -16.08 3.93 5.78
CA ASN A 182 -15.99 4.22 7.21
C ASN A 182 -15.11 5.42 7.53
N PHE A 183 -14.16 5.75 6.66
CA PHE A 183 -13.16 6.78 6.88
C PHE A 183 -13.61 8.15 6.38
N TYR A 184 -14.07 8.27 5.14
CA TYR A 184 -14.37 9.56 4.50
C TYR A 184 -15.59 10.31 5.04
N PRO A 185 -16.63 9.69 5.63
CA PRO A 185 -17.72 10.43 6.24
C PRO A 185 -17.34 11.39 7.35
N ARG A 186 -16.13 11.26 7.90
CA ARG A 186 -15.55 12.18 8.90
C ARG A 186 -15.23 13.56 8.32
N PHE A 187 -15.12 13.67 7.01
CA PHE A 187 -14.73 14.90 6.33
C PHE A 187 -15.97 15.63 5.78
N LYS A 188 -16.03 16.95 6.01
CA LYS A 188 -17.17 17.79 5.57
C LYS A 188 -17.41 17.77 4.05
N ALA A 189 -16.35 17.48 3.27
CA ALA A 189 -16.45 17.40 1.82
C ALA A 189 -17.08 16.08 1.31
N PHE A 190 -17.22 15.09 2.16
CA PHE A 190 -17.85 13.83 1.77
C PHE A 190 -19.33 14.02 1.44
N ARG A 191 -19.78 13.44 0.34
CA ARG A 191 -21.18 13.40 -0.09
C ARG A 191 -21.57 11.96 -0.34
N ALA A 192 -22.59 11.48 0.35
CA ALA A 192 -23.24 10.22 -0.01
C ALA A 192 -24.03 10.43 -1.29
N ILE A 193 -23.75 9.66 -2.31
CA ILE A 193 -24.43 9.69 -3.61
C ILE A 193 -24.83 8.29 -4.03
N GLN A 194 -25.80 8.20 -4.91
CA GLN A 194 -26.12 6.95 -5.60
C GLN A 194 -25.28 6.83 -6.86
N VAL A 195 -24.78 5.63 -7.11
CA VAL A 195 -24.01 5.31 -8.31
C VAL A 195 -24.86 4.40 -9.20
N GLN A 196 -25.13 4.83 -10.42
CA GLN A 196 -25.76 3.98 -11.41
C GLN A 196 -24.68 3.13 -12.08
N GLN A 197 -24.77 1.83 -11.92
CA GLN A 197 -23.86 0.90 -12.57
C GLN A 197 -24.57 0.20 -13.73
N ILE A 198 -23.98 0.31 -14.92
CA ILE A 198 -24.46 -0.39 -16.11
C ILE A 198 -23.75 -1.74 -16.19
N ALA A 199 -24.52 -2.82 -16.26
CA ALA A 199 -23.98 -4.14 -16.48
C ALA A 199 -23.47 -4.25 -17.95
N LEU A 200 -22.16 -4.40 -18.11
CA LEU A 200 -21.53 -4.57 -19.44
C LEU A 200 -21.64 -5.99 -19.99
N LYS A 201 -22.05 -6.92 -19.14
CA LYS A 201 -22.25 -8.35 -19.44
C LYS A 201 -23.63 -8.77 -18.99
N ASP A 202 -23.74 -9.87 -18.25
CA ASP A 202 -25.01 -10.36 -17.71
C ASP A 202 -25.41 -9.54 -16.47
N ALA A 203 -26.59 -8.91 -16.53
CA ALA A 203 -27.15 -8.15 -15.42
C ALA A 203 -27.49 -9.07 -14.22
N ASN A 204 -27.87 -10.32 -14.46
CA ASN A 204 -28.19 -11.27 -13.40
C ASN A 204 -26.95 -11.67 -12.60
N GLU A 205 -25.77 -11.76 -13.26
CA GLU A 205 -24.52 -12.00 -12.56
C GLU A 205 -24.20 -10.86 -11.58
N LEU A 206 -24.40 -9.61 -12.02
CA LEU A 206 -24.17 -8.45 -11.18
C LEU A 206 -25.16 -8.39 -10.01
N LEU A 207 -26.45 -8.65 -10.27
CA LEU A 207 -27.48 -8.68 -9.23
C LEU A 207 -27.20 -9.77 -8.20
N GLY A 208 -26.91 -10.99 -8.63
CA GLY A 208 -26.57 -12.09 -7.74
C GLY A 208 -25.30 -11.84 -6.90
N LEU A 209 -24.38 -11.01 -7.41
CA LEU A 209 -23.23 -10.57 -6.64
C LEU A 209 -23.63 -9.55 -5.56
N VAL A 210 -24.46 -8.59 -5.91
CA VAL A 210 -24.92 -7.54 -5.01
C VAL A 210 -25.77 -8.08 -3.86
N GLU A 211 -26.64 -9.03 -4.14
CA GLU A 211 -27.50 -9.68 -3.14
C GLU A 211 -26.75 -10.44 -2.05
N GLN A 212 -25.46 -10.74 -2.28
CA GLN A 212 -24.59 -11.35 -1.26
C GLN A 212 -24.15 -10.35 -0.18
N TYR A 213 -24.26 -9.04 -0.43
CA TYR A 213 -23.82 -8.02 0.50
C TYR A 213 -24.97 -7.54 1.39
N PRO A 214 -24.72 -7.30 2.69
CA PRO A 214 -25.74 -6.78 3.60
C PRO A 214 -26.27 -5.41 3.17
N GLU A 215 -27.54 -5.13 3.37
CA GLU A 215 -28.19 -3.86 2.97
C GLU A 215 -27.57 -2.62 3.63
N ASN A 216 -26.99 -2.76 4.83
CA ASN A 216 -26.30 -1.66 5.50
C ASN A 216 -24.92 -1.36 4.89
N VAL A 217 -24.41 -2.24 4.02
CA VAL A 217 -23.17 -2.05 3.28
C VAL A 217 -23.47 -1.55 1.87
N LEU A 218 -24.46 -2.10 1.23
CA LEU A 218 -24.81 -1.80 -0.15
C LEU A 218 -26.33 -1.89 -0.35
N THR A 219 -26.95 -0.77 -0.67
CA THR A 219 -28.39 -0.74 -1.05
C THR A 219 -28.48 -0.62 -2.56
N VAL A 220 -29.29 -1.46 -3.19
CA VAL A 220 -29.49 -1.47 -4.63
C VAL A 220 -30.94 -1.17 -4.96
N ASN A 221 -31.13 -0.20 -5.83
CA ASN A 221 -32.43 0.05 -6.48
C ASN A 221 -32.33 -0.42 -7.94
N THR A 222 -33.02 -1.47 -8.30
CA THR A 222 -33.14 -1.91 -9.69
C THR A 222 -34.22 -1.10 -10.39
N THR A 223 -33.82 -0.26 -11.32
CA THR A 223 -34.73 0.28 -12.34
C THR A 223 -34.59 -0.57 -13.58
N LEU A 224 -35.62 -1.35 -13.89
CA LEU A 224 -35.76 -1.95 -15.21
C LEU A 224 -36.02 -0.82 -16.19
N GLY A 225 -35.05 -0.56 -17.09
CA GLY A 225 -35.22 0.38 -18.20
C GLY A 225 -35.95 -0.27 -19.36
#